data_14db4171438c73a1484a88df51cdf1d9
#
_entry.id   14db4171438c73a1484a88df51cdf1d9
#
_cell.length_a   1.000
_cell.length_b   1.000
_cell.length_c   1.000
_cell.angle_alpha   90.00
_cell.angle_beta   90.00
_cell.angle_gamma   90.00
#
_symmetry.space_group_name_H-M   'P 1'
#
loop_
_entity.id
_entity.type
_entity.pdbx_description
1 polymer ?
#
loop_
_entity_poly.entity_id
_entity_poly.type
_entity_poly.pdbx_seq_one_letter_code
_entity_poly.pdbx_strand_id
1 'polypeptide(L)'
;MTHRTLRVFALIVAAVVFAGTGIAVAGGATARAGLGKSTEIAKKWQGDAVLTSISSLEVQPDGTARTWLYMFYSPASKKYNIVTVKGTSFEGLEVNSGMSLPIVGEFLDSDRAVAEARKNGMKGSSISVGLNMGGIGKDARLYWSVNGGFEKGDVSVTLDGKTGTFVKKDVMPGF
;
A
#
# COMPACT_ATOMS: atom_id res chain seq x y z
N MET A 1 -40.47 61.58 -9.88
CA MET A 1 -39.01 61.46 -9.53
C MET A 1 -38.84 60.20 -8.73
N THR A 2 -38.40 59.13 -9.33
CA THR A 2 -38.31 57.80 -8.72
C THR A 2 -36.84 57.38 -8.73
N HIS A 3 -36.22 57.36 -7.54
CA HIS A 3 -34.85 56.87 -7.33
C HIS A 3 -34.82 55.35 -7.37
N ARG A 4 -34.18 54.79 -8.41
CA ARG A 4 -33.81 53.37 -8.49
C ARG A 4 -32.46 53.16 -7.72
N THR A 5 -32.50 52.52 -6.58
CA THR A 5 -31.33 52.06 -5.87
C THR A 5 -30.80 50.79 -6.50
N LEU A 6 -29.62 50.88 -7.11
CA LEU A 6 -28.88 49.74 -7.67
C LEU A 6 -28.18 49.01 -6.53
N ARG A 7 -28.61 47.79 -6.18
CA ARG A 7 -27.91 46.90 -5.23
C ARG A 7 -26.86 46.10 -5.99
N VAL A 8 -25.60 46.43 -5.75
CA VAL A 8 -24.43 45.66 -6.22
C VAL A 8 -24.27 44.46 -5.28
N PHE A 9 -24.52 43.26 -5.79
CA PHE A 9 -24.15 42.03 -5.10
C PHE A 9 -22.66 41.74 -5.36
N ALA A 10 -21.83 41.92 -4.36
CA ALA A 10 -20.44 41.47 -4.40
C ALA A 10 -20.41 39.97 -4.15
N LEU A 11 -20.10 39.19 -5.18
CA LEU A 11 -19.85 37.76 -5.10
C LEU A 11 -18.42 37.58 -4.59
N ILE A 12 -18.28 37.19 -3.31
CA ILE A 12 -16.99 36.77 -2.75
C ILE A 12 -16.79 35.31 -3.14
N VAL A 13 -15.93 35.08 -4.14
CA VAL A 13 -15.42 33.74 -4.47
C VAL A 13 -14.30 33.43 -3.50
N ALA A 14 -14.59 32.64 -2.47
CA ALA A 14 -13.58 32.08 -1.60
C ALA A 14 -12.83 30.99 -2.36
N ALA A 15 -11.63 31.30 -2.88
CA ALA A 15 -10.72 30.31 -3.40
C ALA A 15 -10.16 29.51 -2.21
N VAL A 16 -10.67 28.29 -2.02
CA VAL A 16 -10.07 27.31 -1.12
C VAL A 16 -8.79 26.81 -1.79
N VAL A 17 -7.67 27.40 -1.40
CA VAL A 17 -6.34 26.88 -1.74
C VAL A 17 -6.13 25.63 -0.90
N PHE A 18 -6.31 24.46 -1.49
CA PHE A 18 -5.79 23.22 -0.95
C PHE A 18 -4.26 23.29 -1.06
N ALA A 19 -3.64 23.80 -0.04
CA ALA A 19 -2.21 23.63 0.17
C ALA A 19 -2.00 22.13 0.51
N GLY A 20 -1.78 21.33 -0.52
CA GLY A 20 -1.26 19.98 -0.36
C GLY A 20 0.10 20.09 0.30
N THR A 21 0.15 19.96 1.62
CA THR A 21 1.39 19.78 2.35
C THR A 21 1.97 18.43 1.93
N GLY A 22 2.79 18.48 0.88
CA GLY A 22 3.69 17.39 0.56
C GLY A 22 4.66 17.26 1.70
N ILE A 23 4.40 16.35 2.64
CA ILE A 23 5.35 15.99 3.66
C ILE A 23 6.49 15.29 2.93
N ALA A 24 7.58 15.99 2.70
CA ALA A 24 8.84 15.38 2.32
C ALA A 24 9.34 14.59 3.54
N VAL A 25 8.92 13.34 3.65
CA VAL A 25 9.38 12.45 4.71
C VAL A 25 10.78 11.99 4.34
N ALA A 26 11.79 12.59 4.96
CA ALA A 26 13.19 12.16 4.88
C ALA A 26 13.39 10.73 5.47
N GLY A 27 12.40 10.22 6.21
CA GLY A 27 12.32 8.86 6.68
C GLY A 27 11.21 8.12 5.95
N GLY A 28 11.19 7.02 5.45
CA GLY A 28 10.19 6.23 4.73
C GLY A 28 8.70 6.56 4.97
N ALA A 29 7.84 5.93 4.23
CA ALA A 29 6.39 6.07 4.33
C ALA A 29 5.75 4.70 4.61
N THR A 30 4.52 4.68 5.14
CA THR A 30 3.76 3.43 5.31
C THR A 30 3.17 2.97 3.96
N ALA A 31 2.71 1.72 3.93
CA ALA A 31 2.12 1.13 2.73
C ALA A 31 0.89 1.87 2.18
N ARG A 32 0.13 2.55 3.03
CA ARG A 32 -1.04 3.33 2.60
C ARG A 32 -0.68 4.68 1.99
N ALA A 33 0.44 5.26 2.37
CA ALA A 33 0.79 6.62 1.97
C ALA A 33 0.89 6.83 0.44
N GLY A 34 1.42 5.83 -0.28
CA GLY A 34 1.55 5.87 -1.75
C GLY A 34 0.33 5.34 -2.52
N LEU A 35 -0.64 4.72 -1.85
CA LEU A 35 -1.71 3.94 -2.50
C LEU A 35 -2.58 4.77 -3.45
N GLY A 36 -3.02 5.95 -3.01
CA GLY A 36 -3.90 6.80 -3.81
C GLY A 36 -3.27 7.17 -5.15
N LYS A 37 -2.03 7.68 -5.11
CA LYS A 37 -1.31 8.07 -6.32
C LYS A 37 -0.96 6.87 -7.21
N SER A 38 -0.57 5.74 -6.62
CA SER A 38 -0.30 4.52 -7.37
C SER A 38 -1.56 4.01 -8.08
N THR A 39 -2.73 4.11 -7.44
CA THR A 39 -4.02 3.76 -8.04
C THR A 39 -4.36 4.68 -9.22
N GLU A 40 -4.14 5.99 -9.12
CA GLU A 40 -4.33 6.92 -10.23
C GLU A 40 -3.47 6.57 -11.45
N ILE A 41 -2.19 6.21 -11.22
CA ILE A 41 -1.25 5.80 -12.28
C ILE A 41 -1.74 4.50 -12.94
N ALA A 42 -2.10 3.51 -12.14
CA ALA A 42 -2.61 2.24 -12.63
C ALA A 42 -3.92 2.42 -13.45
N LYS A 43 -4.83 3.29 -12.99
CA LYS A 43 -6.08 3.61 -13.72
C LYS A 43 -5.83 4.35 -15.03
N LYS A 44 -4.76 5.13 -15.15
CA LYS A 44 -4.34 5.75 -16.43
C LYS A 44 -3.74 4.72 -17.39
N TRP A 45 -3.06 3.70 -16.88
CA TRP A 45 -2.55 2.59 -17.67
C TRP A 45 -3.69 1.71 -18.19
N GLN A 46 -4.59 1.26 -17.29
CA GLN A 46 -5.80 0.50 -17.64
C GLN A 46 -6.94 0.92 -16.69
N GLY A 47 -8.06 1.40 -17.27
CA GLY A 47 -9.18 1.93 -16.49
C GLY A 47 -9.82 0.94 -15.51
N ASP A 48 -9.70 -0.37 -15.78
CA ASP A 48 -10.20 -1.48 -14.95
C ASP A 48 -9.16 -2.05 -13.98
N ALA A 49 -7.95 -1.47 -13.93
CA ALA A 49 -6.88 -1.95 -13.05
C ALA A 49 -7.31 -2.04 -11.58
N VAL A 50 -7.02 -3.15 -10.94
CA VAL A 50 -7.31 -3.43 -9.53
C VAL A 50 -6.02 -3.75 -8.78
N LEU A 51 -5.89 -3.29 -7.54
CA LEU A 51 -4.75 -3.60 -6.68
C LEU A 51 -4.77 -5.08 -6.30
N THR A 52 -3.63 -5.77 -6.41
CA THR A 52 -3.50 -7.20 -6.10
C THR A 52 -2.41 -7.51 -5.09
N SER A 53 -1.38 -6.67 -4.96
CA SER A 53 -0.44 -6.76 -3.85
C SER A 53 0.23 -5.44 -3.53
N ILE A 54 0.76 -5.34 -2.31
CA ILE A 54 1.64 -4.27 -1.85
C ILE A 54 2.84 -4.95 -1.21
N SER A 55 4.07 -4.50 -1.51
CA SER A 55 5.26 -5.07 -0.89
C SER A 55 6.41 -4.08 -0.75
N SER A 56 7.30 -4.39 0.18
CA SER A 56 8.61 -3.75 0.29
C SER A 56 9.64 -4.76 0.82
N LEU A 57 10.86 -4.70 0.30
CA LEU A 57 11.97 -5.56 0.71
C LEU A 57 12.81 -4.96 1.86
N GLU A 58 12.72 -3.65 2.06
CA GLU A 58 13.50 -2.91 3.05
C GLU A 58 12.58 -2.06 3.91
N VAL A 59 12.01 -2.66 4.94
CA VAL A 59 11.10 -2.00 5.87
C VAL A 59 11.82 -1.70 7.17
N GLN A 60 11.66 -0.49 7.68
CA GLN A 60 12.19 -0.06 8.96
C GLN A 60 11.43 -0.72 10.13
N PRO A 61 12.01 -0.76 11.33
CA PRO A 61 11.35 -1.31 12.51
C PRO A 61 10.00 -0.70 12.87
N ASP A 62 9.73 0.51 12.43
CA ASP A 62 8.47 1.23 12.60
C ASP A 62 7.43 0.94 11.50
N GLY A 63 7.75 0.04 10.55
CA GLY A 63 6.87 -0.33 9.45
C GLY A 63 6.87 0.61 8.25
N THR A 64 7.75 1.62 8.25
CA THR A 64 7.94 2.51 7.10
C THR A 64 8.98 1.95 6.12
N ALA A 65 8.90 2.34 4.85
CA ALA A 65 9.90 2.01 3.83
C ALA A 65 10.14 3.17 2.87
N ARG A 66 11.34 3.22 2.31
CA ARG A 66 11.69 4.19 1.27
C ARG A 66 11.12 3.81 -0.09
N THR A 67 10.92 2.52 -0.32
CA THR A 67 10.43 1.98 -1.59
C THR A 67 9.25 1.06 -1.34
N TRP A 68 8.15 1.33 -2.01
CA TRP A 68 6.97 0.47 -2.04
C TRP A 68 6.67 0.03 -3.46
N LEU A 69 6.23 -1.22 -3.63
CA LEU A 69 5.76 -1.81 -4.87
C LEU A 69 4.26 -2.09 -4.76
N TYR A 70 3.48 -1.53 -5.66
CA TYR A 70 2.03 -1.76 -5.76
C TYR A 70 1.77 -2.48 -7.06
N MET A 71 1.30 -3.72 -6.97
CA MET A 71 0.96 -4.52 -8.15
C MET A 71 -0.51 -4.35 -8.48
N PHE A 72 -0.77 -4.09 -9.74
CA PHE A 72 -2.11 -3.98 -10.30
C PHE A 72 -2.33 -5.01 -11.40
N TYR A 73 -3.55 -5.47 -11.54
CA TYR A 73 -4.00 -6.37 -12.59
C TYR A 73 -5.18 -5.75 -13.33
N SER A 74 -5.18 -5.83 -14.66
CA SER A 74 -6.32 -5.48 -15.49
C SER A 74 -7.06 -6.75 -15.94
N PRO A 75 -8.27 -7.00 -15.45
CA PRO A 75 -9.09 -8.14 -15.88
C PRO A 75 -9.39 -8.16 -17.38
N ALA A 76 -9.62 -6.99 -17.99
CA ALA A 76 -9.95 -6.87 -19.41
C ALA A 76 -8.76 -7.24 -20.31
N SER A 77 -7.57 -6.70 -20.04
CA SER A 77 -6.37 -6.95 -20.85
C SER A 77 -5.58 -8.18 -20.39
N LYS A 78 -5.83 -8.71 -19.19
CA LYS A 78 -5.07 -9.78 -18.52
C LYS A 78 -3.59 -9.45 -18.35
N LYS A 79 -3.30 -8.16 -18.17
CA LYS A 79 -1.94 -7.63 -17.99
C LYS A 79 -1.73 -7.15 -16.57
N TYR A 80 -0.47 -7.01 -16.20
CA TYR A 80 -0.04 -6.58 -14.89
C TYR A 80 0.79 -5.30 -14.98
N ASN A 81 0.72 -4.47 -13.95
CA ASN A 81 1.53 -3.28 -13.81
C ASN A 81 2.06 -3.18 -12.39
N ILE A 82 3.32 -2.84 -12.22
CA ILE A 82 3.90 -2.52 -10.91
C ILE A 82 4.15 -1.02 -10.88
N VAL A 83 3.52 -0.36 -9.91
CA VAL A 83 3.85 1.04 -9.59
C VAL A 83 4.86 1.04 -8.46
N THR A 84 6.08 1.44 -8.75
CA THR A 84 7.15 1.64 -7.78
C THR A 84 7.07 3.05 -7.22
N VAL A 85 7.01 3.15 -5.90
CA VAL A 85 7.03 4.43 -5.17
C VAL A 85 8.34 4.53 -4.40
N LYS A 86 9.15 5.55 -4.71
CA LYS A 86 10.42 5.81 -4.03
C LYS A 86 10.47 7.27 -3.59
N GLY A 87 10.23 7.50 -2.29
CA GLY A 87 10.05 8.84 -1.75
C GLY A 87 8.85 9.54 -2.42
N THR A 88 9.09 10.59 -3.19
CA THR A 88 8.08 11.33 -3.95
C THR A 88 7.97 10.89 -5.42
N SER A 89 8.81 9.96 -5.86
CA SER A 89 8.81 9.44 -7.23
C SER A 89 7.86 8.26 -7.38
N PHE A 90 7.16 8.22 -8.51
CA PHE A 90 6.21 7.17 -8.86
C PHE A 90 6.48 6.72 -10.29
N GLU A 91 6.74 5.44 -10.48
CA GLU A 91 7.03 4.85 -11.78
C GLU A 91 6.18 3.60 -12.00
N GLY A 92 5.45 3.54 -13.11
CA GLY A 92 4.65 2.38 -13.53
C GLY A 92 5.36 1.56 -14.60
N LEU A 93 5.41 0.24 -14.43
CA LEU A 93 6.01 -0.70 -15.38
C LEU A 93 5.05 -1.86 -15.65
N GLU A 94 4.69 -2.07 -16.92
CA GLU A 94 3.94 -3.27 -17.33
C GLU A 94 4.84 -4.51 -17.21
N VAL A 95 4.30 -5.59 -16.63
CA VAL A 95 5.01 -6.86 -16.44
C VAL A 95 4.16 -8.03 -16.92
N ASN A 96 4.83 -9.15 -17.24
CA ASN A 96 4.19 -10.30 -17.91
C ASN A 96 3.45 -11.24 -16.95
N SER A 97 3.67 -11.13 -15.65
CA SER A 97 3.05 -11.99 -14.65
C SER A 97 2.91 -11.30 -13.32
N GLY A 98 1.98 -11.78 -12.49
CA GLY A 98 1.75 -11.24 -11.16
C GLY A 98 0.57 -11.91 -10.46
N MET A 99 0.15 -11.32 -9.36
CA MET A 99 -1.05 -11.75 -8.62
C MET A 99 -2.29 -11.15 -9.28
N SER A 100 -3.33 -11.97 -9.45
CA SER A 100 -4.58 -11.57 -10.11
C SER A 100 -5.77 -11.43 -9.17
N LEU A 101 -5.67 -11.91 -7.92
CA LEU A 101 -6.75 -11.78 -6.94
C LEU A 101 -6.76 -10.36 -6.37
N PRO A 102 -7.86 -9.60 -6.53
CA PRO A 102 -7.93 -8.22 -6.10
C PRO A 102 -7.98 -8.10 -4.58
N ILE A 103 -7.26 -7.13 -4.04
CA ILE A 103 -7.42 -6.69 -2.66
C ILE A 103 -8.68 -5.84 -2.59
N VAL A 104 -9.67 -6.30 -1.80
CA VAL A 104 -10.96 -5.63 -1.67
C VAL A 104 -11.16 -5.15 -0.24
N GLY A 105 -11.55 -3.90 -0.10
CA GLY A 105 -11.87 -3.26 1.18
C GLY A 105 -10.63 -2.76 1.92
N GLU A 106 -10.82 -2.44 3.20
CA GLU A 106 -9.79 -1.90 4.06
C GLU A 106 -8.77 -2.97 4.48
N PHE A 107 -7.54 -2.53 4.74
CA PHE A 107 -6.47 -3.36 5.28
C PHE A 107 -5.71 -2.61 6.38
N LEU A 108 -5.05 -3.37 7.25
CA LEU A 108 -4.16 -2.84 8.28
C LEU A 108 -2.94 -2.21 7.61
N ASP A 109 -2.47 -1.05 8.06
CA ASP A 109 -1.28 -0.43 7.49
C ASP A 109 0.01 -1.11 7.97
N SER A 110 1.11 -0.90 7.27
CA SER A 110 2.38 -1.61 7.46
C SER A 110 3.02 -1.36 8.83
N ASP A 111 2.87 -0.18 9.42
CA ASP A 111 3.35 0.15 10.76
C ASP A 111 2.74 -0.77 11.82
N ARG A 112 1.43 -0.95 11.75
CA ARG A 112 0.69 -1.83 12.65
C ARG A 112 0.95 -3.31 12.34
N ALA A 113 1.09 -3.69 11.07
CA ALA A 113 1.41 -5.05 10.69
C ALA A 113 2.78 -5.47 11.23
N VAL A 114 3.81 -4.64 11.10
CA VAL A 114 5.15 -4.91 11.65
C VAL A 114 5.12 -4.97 13.17
N ALA A 115 4.40 -4.05 13.84
CA ALA A 115 4.27 -4.06 15.29
C ALA A 115 3.59 -5.34 15.81
N GLU A 116 2.50 -5.79 15.17
CA GLU A 116 1.82 -7.03 15.53
C GLU A 116 2.67 -8.28 15.24
N ALA A 117 3.40 -8.30 14.12
CA ALA A 117 4.31 -9.40 13.81
C ALA A 117 5.42 -9.55 14.87
N ARG A 118 5.99 -8.44 15.36
CA ARG A 118 6.98 -8.44 16.43
C ARG A 118 6.43 -8.99 17.74
N LYS A 119 5.20 -8.62 18.13
CA LYS A 119 4.53 -9.19 19.32
C LYS A 119 4.34 -10.70 19.19
N ASN A 120 4.16 -11.21 17.97
CA ASN A 120 4.00 -12.62 17.67
C ASN A 120 5.33 -13.35 17.38
N GLY A 121 6.46 -12.70 17.67
CA GLY A 121 7.77 -13.32 17.67
C GLY A 121 8.53 -13.25 16.36
N MET A 122 8.17 -12.33 15.43
CA MET A 122 8.99 -12.02 14.28
C MET A 122 10.37 -11.56 14.73
N LYS A 123 11.41 -12.17 14.18
CA LYS A 123 12.82 -11.91 14.48
C LYS A 123 13.61 -11.78 13.20
N GLY A 124 14.63 -10.92 13.22
CA GLY A 124 15.53 -10.65 12.11
C GLY A 124 15.91 -9.18 12.04
N SER A 125 17.02 -8.90 11.38
CA SER A 125 17.57 -7.55 11.21
C SER A 125 17.05 -6.86 9.95
N SER A 126 16.72 -7.65 8.92
CA SER A 126 16.14 -7.17 7.65
C SER A 126 14.66 -7.48 7.63
N ILE A 127 13.83 -6.50 7.38
CA ILE A 127 12.37 -6.68 7.34
C ILE A 127 11.89 -6.53 5.90
N SER A 128 11.18 -7.53 5.40
CA SER A 128 10.38 -7.41 4.19
C SER A 128 8.91 -7.69 4.51
N VAL A 129 8.03 -7.05 3.75
CA VAL A 129 6.59 -7.22 3.95
C VAL A 129 5.87 -7.43 2.62
N GLY A 130 4.79 -8.17 2.68
CA GLY A 130 3.89 -8.36 1.54
C GLY A 130 2.44 -8.45 1.99
N LEU A 131 1.57 -7.69 1.36
CA LEU A 131 0.11 -7.78 1.50
C LEU A 131 -0.46 -8.34 0.22
N ASN A 132 -1.16 -9.46 0.30
CA ASN A 132 -1.81 -10.09 -0.85
C ASN A 132 -2.93 -11.04 -0.41
N MET A 133 -3.78 -11.38 -1.37
CA MET A 133 -4.76 -12.45 -1.19
C MET A 133 -4.08 -13.80 -1.27
N GLY A 134 -4.33 -14.67 -0.28
CA GLY A 134 -3.93 -16.08 -0.27
C GLY A 134 -5.15 -16.99 -0.16
N GLY A 135 -4.99 -18.26 -0.54
CA GLY A 135 -6.10 -19.22 -0.61
C GLY A 135 -6.77 -19.29 -1.98
N ILE A 136 -7.81 -20.13 -2.09
CA ILE A 136 -8.50 -20.40 -3.36
C ILE A 136 -10.00 -20.16 -3.19
N GLY A 137 -10.61 -19.50 -4.17
CA GLY A 137 -12.05 -19.26 -4.24
C GLY A 137 -12.61 -18.54 -3.00
N LYS A 138 -13.67 -19.08 -2.39
CA LYS A 138 -14.34 -18.49 -1.22
C LYS A 138 -13.48 -18.48 0.06
N ASP A 139 -12.42 -19.27 0.09
CA ASP A 139 -11.50 -19.34 1.23
C ASP A 139 -10.33 -18.37 1.09
N ALA A 140 -10.29 -17.58 0.02
CA ALA A 140 -9.30 -16.54 -0.15
C ALA A 140 -9.41 -15.49 0.97
N ARG A 141 -8.28 -15.17 1.59
CA ARG A 141 -8.15 -14.19 2.68
C ARG A 141 -7.01 -13.23 2.37
N LEU A 142 -7.13 -12.05 2.89
CA LEU A 142 -6.06 -11.05 2.83
C LEU A 142 -5.05 -11.31 3.94
N TYR A 143 -3.77 -11.37 3.58
CA TYR A 143 -2.70 -11.63 4.53
C TYR A 143 -1.59 -10.59 4.42
N TRP A 144 -1.08 -10.16 5.58
CA TRP A 144 0.26 -9.60 5.71
C TRP A 144 1.25 -10.73 6.00
N SER A 145 2.30 -10.81 5.19
CA SER A 145 3.49 -11.61 5.49
C SER A 145 4.59 -10.65 5.91
N VAL A 146 5.09 -10.77 7.13
CA VAL A 146 6.17 -9.95 7.68
C VAL A 146 7.35 -10.87 7.96
N ASN A 147 8.42 -10.70 7.18
CA ASN A 147 9.59 -11.55 7.24
C ASN A 147 10.74 -10.83 7.95
N GLY A 148 11.36 -11.48 8.91
CA GLY A 148 12.50 -10.96 9.67
C GLY A 148 13.86 -11.21 9.02
N GLY A 149 13.88 -11.62 7.75
CA GLY A 149 15.06 -11.98 6.98
C GLY A 149 15.03 -13.43 6.52
N PHE A 150 16.20 -13.96 6.13
CA PHE A 150 16.35 -15.33 5.60
C PHE A 150 17.51 -16.08 6.25
N GLU A 151 18.04 -15.55 7.34
CA GLU A 151 19.09 -16.22 8.10
C GLU A 151 18.50 -17.32 8.99
N LYS A 152 19.38 -18.25 9.41
CA LYS A 152 18.97 -19.31 10.33
C LYS A 152 18.42 -18.75 11.63
N GLY A 153 17.20 -19.16 11.97
CA GLY A 153 16.52 -18.70 13.18
C GLY A 153 15.73 -17.39 13.01
N ASP A 154 15.78 -16.76 11.85
CA ASP A 154 14.85 -15.67 11.50
C ASP A 154 13.42 -16.19 11.50
N VAL A 155 12.50 -15.34 11.91
CA VAL A 155 11.08 -15.70 12.05
C VAL A 155 10.22 -14.82 11.20
N SER A 156 9.42 -15.47 10.37
CA SER A 156 8.36 -14.84 9.58
C SER A 156 7.02 -15.02 10.25
N VAL A 157 6.17 -14.00 10.19
CA VAL A 157 4.83 -14.00 10.77
C VAL A 157 3.81 -13.66 9.70
N THR A 158 2.76 -14.45 9.61
CA THR A 158 1.58 -14.17 8.78
C THR A 158 0.45 -13.68 9.68
N LEU A 159 -0.16 -12.56 9.29
CA LEU A 159 -1.29 -11.94 9.97
C LEU A 159 -2.49 -11.85 9.03
N ASP A 160 -3.69 -11.84 9.57
CA ASP A 160 -4.87 -11.40 8.83
C ASP A 160 -4.66 -9.95 8.37
N GLY A 161 -4.83 -9.71 7.07
CA GLY A 161 -4.48 -8.43 6.45
C GLY A 161 -5.41 -7.27 6.84
N LYS A 162 -6.59 -7.55 7.40
CA LYS A 162 -7.57 -6.54 7.83
C LYS A 162 -7.45 -6.23 9.30
N THR A 163 -7.34 -7.27 10.12
CA THR A 163 -7.42 -7.15 11.58
C THR A 163 -6.06 -7.16 12.27
N GLY A 164 -5.02 -7.70 11.62
CA GLY A 164 -3.73 -7.95 12.23
C GLY A 164 -3.71 -9.20 13.11
N THR A 165 -4.79 -9.98 13.15
CA THR A 165 -4.84 -11.21 13.94
C THR A 165 -3.77 -12.20 13.48
N PHE A 166 -3.05 -12.78 14.44
CA PHE A 166 -2.04 -13.78 14.18
C PHE A 166 -2.63 -15.01 13.47
N VAL A 167 -1.98 -15.46 12.40
CA VAL A 167 -2.37 -16.66 11.63
C VAL A 167 -1.35 -17.78 11.85
N LYS A 168 -0.08 -17.52 11.54
CA LYS A 168 1.01 -18.49 11.72
C LYS A 168 2.36 -17.80 11.81
N LYS A 169 3.35 -18.57 12.24
CA LYS A 169 4.76 -18.20 12.14
C LYS A 169 5.59 -19.35 11.58
N ASP A 170 6.58 -19.00 10.80
CA ASP A 170 7.54 -19.94 10.23
C ASP A 170 8.95 -19.53 10.67
N VAL A 171 9.75 -20.50 11.10
CA VAL A 171 11.17 -20.29 11.47
C VAL A 171 12.03 -20.73 10.30
N MET A 172 12.92 -19.87 9.85
CA MET A 172 13.80 -20.17 8.73
C MET A 172 14.81 -21.25 9.13
N PRO A 173 14.87 -22.37 8.40
CA PRO A 173 15.76 -23.50 8.76
C PRO A 173 17.26 -23.16 8.57
N GLY A 174 17.53 -22.06 7.85
CA GLY A 174 18.87 -21.68 7.39
C GLY A 174 19.32 -22.52 6.19
N PHE A 175 20.16 -21.95 5.40
CA PHE A 175 20.86 -22.60 4.29
C PHE A 175 22.24 -23.06 4.73
#